data_76aacc8faf7b055ede8a419bf6b65c27
#
_entry.id   76aacc8faf7b055ede8a419bf6b65c27
#
_cell.length_a   1.000
_cell.length_b   1.000
_cell.length_c   1.000
_cell.angle_alpha   90.00
_cell.angle_beta   90.00
_cell.angle_gamma   90.00
#
_symmetry.space_group_name_H-M   'P 1'
#
loop_
_entity.id
_entity.type
_entity.pdbx_description
1 polymer ?
#
loop_
_entity_poly.entity_id
_entity_poly.type
_entity_poly.pdbx_seq_one_letter_code
_entity_poly.pdbx_strand_id
1 'polypeptide(L)'
;MSETAQKERIRFGNWLPSTKGTLGGLTFFGWAMLLGGIMIGVVCVSVGWWAAAVFAPLAGIALNAVFIVRWGDPTSGRTAAATLWDRHVNAKRGRAGSNTYKTGPFTTLPAESMTALPGMLADLEEIAGTDGEGEEYVLLHHRKNSRKPLLSATFSCHPDGTALLPQDSIDSQVSSFGGWIASLSQDTAIEGAVIVVDSAQESIEPLVQKIDNEVSPNAPEAAQRQLREGARALSGTYADVEVFASVVWNVNELADDVEEAAADIAAKLPYHREGLAEAGAGSPVVATSSELARAVRVAYRPERAREYGSDELAGNPFHLRVTQAGPDEFDDSARRICYHDGVASITAMMVAPPQALITEDLMNRLFQPNGKFLRKRAAVFYGPVDPGKAFKLAKKMRGNAKRNSSGIRGEDNEIEKRREQLAQKTEVDLMTGAAMTAFAIEVTVTFDPTKRGTNNAIGELKQIFNGTNISYRFIETDTSAAFHSTLPLGVLPWEYATAMQTVTDRTE
;
A
#
# COMPACT_ATOMS: atom_id res chain seq x y z
N MET A 1 11.86 -48.06 -3.04
CA MET A 1 10.84 -47.11 -3.46
C MET A 1 10.55 -46.23 -2.23
N SER A 2 11.27 -45.13 -2.09
CA SER A 2 10.99 -44.16 -1.03
C SER A 2 9.96 -43.15 -1.58
N GLU A 3 8.77 -43.25 -1.08
CA GLU A 3 7.74 -42.21 -1.18
C GLU A 3 8.30 -40.96 -0.50
N THR A 4 8.90 -40.08 -1.26
CA THR A 4 9.21 -38.73 -0.82
C THR A 4 7.87 -38.07 -0.54
N ALA A 5 7.47 -38.03 0.74
CA ALA A 5 6.32 -37.29 1.16
C ALA A 5 6.58 -35.83 0.72
N GLN A 6 5.91 -35.39 -0.32
CA GLN A 6 5.94 -34.03 -0.81
C GLN A 6 5.38 -33.17 0.32
N LYS A 7 6.27 -32.50 1.05
CA LYS A 7 5.89 -31.62 2.18
C LYS A 7 4.84 -30.64 1.65
N GLU A 8 3.69 -30.60 2.27
CA GLU A 8 2.58 -29.78 1.82
C GLU A 8 2.96 -28.31 2.00
N ARG A 9 2.99 -27.56 0.89
CA ARG A 9 3.32 -26.11 0.91
C ARG A 9 2.41 -25.38 1.88
N ILE A 10 2.95 -24.39 2.58
CA ILE A 10 2.17 -23.52 3.46
C ILE A 10 1.12 -22.78 2.60
N ARG A 11 -0.13 -22.87 2.99
CA ARG A 11 -1.26 -22.24 2.31
C ARG A 11 -1.78 -21.08 3.11
N PHE A 12 -1.96 -19.96 2.45
CA PHE A 12 -2.50 -18.71 2.99
C PHE A 12 -3.91 -18.45 2.45
N GLY A 13 -4.61 -17.47 3.03
CA GLY A 13 -5.92 -17.09 2.53
C GLY A 13 -7.07 -17.63 3.37
N ASN A 14 -8.20 -17.95 2.72
CA ASN A 14 -9.44 -18.34 3.38
C ASN A 14 -9.95 -17.24 4.35
N TRP A 15 -9.61 -15.98 4.04
CA TRP A 15 -10.07 -14.82 4.80
C TRP A 15 -11.53 -14.52 4.43
N LEU A 16 -12.44 -15.06 5.20
CA LEU A 16 -13.85 -14.70 5.05
C LEU A 16 -14.07 -13.33 5.69
N PRO A 17 -14.54 -12.33 4.93
CA PRO A 17 -14.79 -11.00 5.49
C PRO A 17 -15.78 -11.12 6.65
N SER A 18 -15.52 -10.37 7.73
CA SER A 18 -16.44 -10.31 8.86
C SER A 18 -17.75 -9.69 8.38
N THR A 19 -18.84 -10.43 8.47
CA THR A 19 -20.15 -9.84 8.21
C THR A 19 -20.53 -8.93 9.38
N LYS A 20 -20.82 -7.67 9.09
CA LYS A 20 -21.56 -6.83 10.04
C LYS A 20 -22.90 -7.55 10.29
N GLY A 21 -23.33 -7.64 11.54
CA GLY A 21 -24.61 -8.26 11.87
C GLY A 21 -25.74 -7.59 11.08
N THR A 22 -26.15 -8.21 9.98
CA THR A 22 -27.19 -7.68 9.10
C THR A 22 -28.47 -8.46 9.35
N LEU A 23 -29.52 -7.77 9.67
CA LEU A 23 -30.90 -8.34 9.70
C LEU A 23 -31.51 -8.08 8.32
N GLY A 24 -31.78 -9.14 7.53
CA GLY A 24 -32.38 -8.98 6.20
C GLY A 24 -31.53 -8.20 5.18
N GLY A 25 -30.20 -8.19 5.34
CA GLY A 25 -29.25 -7.51 4.42
C GLY A 25 -29.01 -6.03 4.74
N LEU A 26 -29.67 -5.45 5.73
CA LEU A 26 -29.46 -4.07 6.16
C LEU A 26 -28.69 -4.01 7.47
N THR A 27 -27.78 -3.04 7.57
CA THR A 27 -27.07 -2.72 8.83
C THR A 27 -28.04 -2.15 9.86
N PHE A 28 -27.65 -2.13 11.14
CA PHE A 28 -28.44 -1.49 12.19
C PHE A 28 -28.83 -0.04 11.84
N PHE A 29 -27.89 0.70 11.22
CA PHE A 29 -28.12 2.08 10.78
C PHE A 29 -29.16 2.15 9.64
N GLY A 30 -29.14 1.17 8.71
CA GLY A 30 -30.15 1.06 7.66
C GLY A 30 -31.53 0.81 8.20
N TRP A 31 -31.65 -0.06 9.19
CA TRP A 31 -32.93 -0.29 9.89
C TRP A 31 -33.40 0.95 10.65
N ALA A 32 -32.47 1.66 11.32
CA ALA A 32 -32.80 2.91 12.02
C ALA A 32 -33.34 3.99 11.06
N MET A 33 -32.75 4.13 9.88
CA MET A 33 -33.26 5.05 8.84
C MET A 33 -34.63 4.65 8.32
N LEU A 34 -34.88 3.37 8.06
CA LEU A 34 -36.17 2.88 7.58
C LEU A 34 -37.28 3.04 8.64
N LEU A 35 -37.03 2.55 9.85
CA LEU A 35 -37.95 2.63 10.94
C LEU A 35 -38.22 4.07 11.37
N GLY A 36 -37.20 4.92 11.36
CA GLY A 36 -37.30 6.36 11.60
C GLY A 36 -38.22 7.04 10.57
N GLY A 37 -38.03 6.74 9.29
CA GLY A 37 -38.89 7.23 8.22
C GLY A 37 -40.36 6.78 8.39
N ILE A 38 -40.56 5.51 8.73
CA ILE A 38 -41.92 4.95 8.99
C ILE A 38 -42.56 5.62 10.23
N MET A 39 -41.83 5.75 11.34
CA MET A 39 -42.31 6.41 12.55
C MET A 39 -42.70 7.87 12.29
N ILE A 40 -41.87 8.62 11.57
CA ILE A 40 -42.19 10.00 11.18
C ILE A 40 -43.48 10.00 10.32
N GLY A 41 -43.60 9.06 9.39
CA GLY A 41 -44.82 8.90 8.57
C GLY A 41 -46.06 8.69 9.41
N VAL A 42 -46.02 7.80 10.41
CA VAL A 42 -47.15 7.54 11.34
C VAL A 42 -47.51 8.79 12.14
N VAL A 43 -46.53 9.53 12.66
CA VAL A 43 -46.76 10.80 13.36
C VAL A 43 -47.42 11.83 12.42
N CYS A 44 -46.99 11.93 11.17
CA CYS A 44 -47.57 12.83 10.18
C CYS A 44 -49.05 12.49 9.88
N VAL A 45 -49.41 11.20 9.83
CA VAL A 45 -50.81 10.76 9.73
C VAL A 45 -51.63 11.27 10.91
N SER A 46 -51.11 11.12 12.13
CA SER A 46 -51.86 11.54 13.35
C SER A 46 -52.07 13.06 13.42
N VAL A 47 -51.25 13.84 12.75
CA VAL A 47 -51.33 15.31 12.66
C VAL A 47 -52.11 15.78 11.41
N GLY A 48 -52.53 14.83 10.53
CA GLY A 48 -53.29 15.15 9.31
C GLY A 48 -52.42 15.56 8.12
N TRP A 49 -51.09 15.38 8.19
CA TRP A 49 -50.15 15.73 7.12
C TRP A 49 -49.92 14.55 6.16
N TRP A 50 -50.96 14.19 5.40
CA TRP A 50 -51.00 13.01 4.54
C TRP A 50 -49.86 12.95 3.50
N ALA A 51 -49.49 14.10 2.90
CA ALA A 51 -48.36 14.15 1.95
C ALA A 51 -47.04 13.78 2.66
N ALA A 52 -46.74 14.36 3.82
CA ALA A 52 -45.57 14.08 4.58
C ALA A 52 -45.51 12.62 5.07
N ALA A 53 -46.67 12.01 5.35
CA ALA A 53 -46.79 10.63 5.77
C ALA A 53 -46.30 9.63 4.69
N VAL A 54 -46.46 9.96 3.42
CA VAL A 54 -45.97 9.15 2.28
C VAL A 54 -44.50 9.46 1.98
N PHE A 55 -44.12 10.74 2.07
CA PHE A 55 -42.72 11.14 1.73
C PHE A 55 -41.71 10.70 2.78
N ALA A 56 -42.06 10.60 4.06
CA ALA A 56 -41.10 10.23 5.11
C ALA A 56 -40.53 8.80 4.96
N PRO A 57 -41.34 7.75 4.76
CA PRO A 57 -40.78 6.41 4.50
C PRO A 57 -40.06 6.32 3.16
N LEU A 58 -40.50 7.02 2.11
CA LEU A 58 -39.81 7.09 0.84
C LEU A 58 -38.42 7.76 1.00
N ALA A 59 -38.33 8.81 1.81
CA ALA A 59 -37.05 9.43 2.14
C ALA A 59 -36.13 8.47 2.91
N GLY A 60 -36.65 7.66 3.83
CA GLY A 60 -35.90 6.61 4.51
C GLY A 60 -35.32 5.57 3.56
N ILE A 61 -36.07 5.15 2.55
CA ILE A 61 -35.64 4.24 1.49
C ILE A 61 -34.56 4.91 0.62
N ALA A 62 -34.79 6.16 0.20
CA ALA A 62 -33.83 6.92 -0.61
C ALA A 62 -32.50 7.15 0.12
N LEU A 63 -32.55 7.47 1.42
CA LEU A 63 -31.37 7.60 2.25
C LEU A 63 -30.58 6.28 2.34
N ASN A 64 -31.26 5.14 2.49
CA ASN A 64 -30.60 3.84 2.44
C ASN A 64 -29.92 3.59 1.09
N ALA A 65 -30.60 3.92 -0.03
CA ALA A 65 -30.03 3.77 -1.36
C ALA A 65 -28.77 4.63 -1.57
N VAL A 66 -28.72 5.82 -0.98
CA VAL A 66 -27.60 6.75 -1.11
C VAL A 66 -26.44 6.42 -0.18
N PHE A 67 -26.73 6.07 1.08
CA PHE A 67 -25.70 5.94 2.12
C PHE A 67 -25.27 4.50 2.42
N ILE A 68 -26.07 3.49 2.08
CA ILE A 68 -25.82 2.10 2.49
C ILE A 68 -25.64 1.19 1.28
N VAL A 69 -26.44 1.36 0.22
CA VAL A 69 -26.34 0.51 -0.97
C VAL A 69 -25.06 0.83 -1.73
N ARG A 70 -24.27 -0.21 -1.97
CA ARG A 70 -23.08 -0.12 -2.81
C ARG A 70 -23.49 -0.27 -4.28
N TRP A 71 -23.07 0.69 -5.09
CA TRP A 71 -23.34 0.72 -6.52
C TRP A 71 -22.16 0.14 -7.29
N GLY A 72 -22.42 -0.72 -8.25
CA GLY A 72 -21.40 -1.40 -9.04
C GLY A 72 -21.17 -2.84 -8.56
N ASP A 73 -19.92 -3.25 -8.50
CA ASP A 73 -19.53 -4.57 -8.01
C ASP A 73 -19.85 -4.69 -6.50
N PRO A 74 -20.53 -5.77 -6.05
CA PRO A 74 -20.90 -5.94 -4.64
C PRO A 74 -19.72 -5.93 -3.66
N THR A 75 -18.53 -6.31 -4.14
CA THR A 75 -17.31 -6.38 -3.33
C THR A 75 -16.47 -5.11 -3.39
N SER A 76 -16.48 -4.40 -4.52
CA SER A 76 -15.64 -3.22 -4.78
C SER A 76 -16.43 -1.94 -4.98
N GLY A 77 -17.75 -2.02 -5.03
CA GLY A 77 -18.65 -0.87 -5.22
C GLY A 77 -18.62 0.11 -4.05
N ARG A 78 -18.89 1.38 -4.34
CA ARG A 78 -18.97 2.48 -3.35
C ARG A 78 -20.41 2.96 -3.18
N THR A 79 -20.68 3.53 -2.02
CA THR A 79 -21.98 4.19 -1.80
C THR A 79 -22.10 5.45 -2.68
N ALA A 80 -23.30 5.82 -3.05
CA ALA A 80 -23.54 7.05 -3.83
C ALA A 80 -23.08 8.29 -3.06
N ALA A 81 -23.28 8.31 -1.74
CA ALA A 81 -22.81 9.39 -0.87
C ALA A 81 -21.28 9.55 -0.92
N ALA A 82 -20.53 8.47 -0.80
CA ALA A 82 -19.05 8.49 -0.89
C ALA A 82 -18.59 9.03 -2.25
N THR A 83 -19.21 8.56 -3.35
CA THR A 83 -18.88 9.01 -4.69
C THR A 83 -19.19 10.50 -4.92
N LEU A 84 -20.32 10.98 -4.42
CA LEU A 84 -20.68 12.40 -4.52
C LEU A 84 -19.77 13.29 -3.68
N TRP A 85 -19.41 12.81 -2.48
CA TRP A 85 -18.47 13.52 -1.61
C TRP A 85 -17.10 13.67 -2.26
N ASP A 86 -16.53 12.59 -2.79
CA ASP A 86 -15.24 12.64 -3.49
C ASP A 86 -15.28 13.62 -4.67
N ARG A 87 -16.37 13.58 -5.47
CA ARG A 87 -16.54 14.53 -6.56
C ARG A 87 -16.61 15.98 -6.08
N HIS A 88 -17.28 16.23 -4.96
CA HIS A 88 -17.37 17.56 -4.36
C HIS A 88 -16.00 18.04 -3.88
N VAL A 89 -15.28 17.19 -3.16
CA VAL A 89 -13.92 17.51 -2.66
C VAL A 89 -12.97 17.78 -3.84
N ASN A 90 -12.99 16.91 -4.86
CA ASN A 90 -12.14 17.10 -6.04
C ASN A 90 -12.49 18.39 -6.81
N ALA A 91 -13.78 18.70 -6.98
CA ALA A 91 -14.20 19.96 -7.59
C ALA A 91 -13.78 21.20 -6.77
N LYS A 92 -13.80 21.10 -5.43
CA LYS A 92 -13.29 22.16 -4.54
C LYS A 92 -11.78 22.33 -4.70
N ARG A 93 -11.00 21.25 -4.72
CA ARG A 93 -9.55 21.25 -4.95
C ARG A 93 -9.21 21.85 -6.31
N GLY A 94 -9.93 21.45 -7.37
CA GLY A 94 -9.77 22.02 -8.71
C GLY A 94 -10.01 23.52 -8.77
N ARG A 95 -11.06 24.03 -8.09
CA ARG A 95 -11.31 25.49 -7.99
C ARG A 95 -10.23 26.24 -7.21
N ALA A 96 -9.62 25.59 -6.25
CA ALA A 96 -8.51 26.16 -5.46
C ALA A 96 -7.16 26.05 -6.18
N GLY A 97 -7.09 25.38 -7.34
CA GLY A 97 -5.82 25.09 -8.05
C GLY A 97 -4.89 24.12 -7.33
N SER A 98 -5.37 23.42 -6.29
CA SER A 98 -4.54 22.51 -5.49
C SER A 98 -4.36 21.13 -6.12
N ASN A 99 -4.93 20.88 -7.29
CA ASN A 99 -4.77 19.64 -8.06
C ASN A 99 -3.55 19.68 -8.99
N THR A 100 -2.92 20.84 -9.14
CA THR A 100 -1.78 21.01 -10.03
C THR A 100 -0.60 21.57 -9.26
N TYR A 101 0.56 20.99 -9.49
CA TYR A 101 1.83 21.42 -8.95
C TYR A 101 2.81 21.61 -10.11
N LYS A 102 3.44 22.77 -10.19
CA LYS A 102 4.43 23.11 -11.21
C LYS A 102 5.58 23.86 -10.59
N THR A 103 6.79 23.46 -10.97
CA THR A 103 8.02 24.13 -10.57
C THR A 103 8.57 24.99 -11.71
N GLY A 104 9.64 25.72 -11.44
CA GLY A 104 10.31 26.54 -12.46
C GLY A 104 9.90 28.01 -12.47
N PRO A 105 10.34 28.80 -13.47
CA PRO A 105 10.24 30.26 -13.45
C PRO A 105 8.82 30.82 -13.53
N PHE A 106 7.85 30.01 -13.87
CA PHE A 106 6.43 30.40 -13.96
C PHE A 106 5.60 29.87 -12.78
N THR A 107 6.25 29.32 -11.76
CA THR A 107 5.55 28.83 -10.57
C THR A 107 5.05 29.99 -9.71
N THR A 108 3.89 29.78 -9.08
CA THR A 108 3.36 30.68 -8.05
C THR A 108 3.78 30.24 -6.64
N LEU A 109 4.55 29.14 -6.53
CA LEU A 109 5.02 28.60 -5.26
C LEU A 109 6.15 29.47 -4.71
N PRO A 110 6.28 29.58 -3.37
CA PRO A 110 7.45 30.17 -2.73
C PRO A 110 8.74 29.47 -3.16
N ALA A 111 9.85 30.21 -3.21
CA ALA A 111 11.15 29.67 -3.66
C ALA A 111 11.58 28.41 -2.89
N GLU A 112 11.26 28.34 -1.60
CA GLU A 112 11.54 27.20 -0.72
C GLU A 112 10.76 25.93 -1.10
N SER A 113 9.62 26.09 -1.80
CA SER A 113 8.75 24.98 -2.21
C SER A 113 8.95 24.54 -3.66
N MET A 114 9.88 25.14 -4.40
CA MET A 114 10.07 24.88 -5.83
C MET A 114 10.55 23.45 -6.15
N THR A 115 11.17 22.77 -5.18
CA THR A 115 11.64 21.39 -5.31
C THR A 115 10.97 20.47 -4.31
N ALA A 116 10.08 21.00 -3.47
CA ALA A 116 9.40 20.22 -2.44
C ALA A 116 8.49 19.14 -3.07
N LEU A 117 8.22 18.10 -2.32
CA LEU A 117 7.25 17.08 -2.70
C LEU A 117 5.84 17.69 -2.73
N PRO A 118 4.98 17.31 -3.68
CA PRO A 118 3.64 17.86 -3.76
C PRO A 118 2.66 17.21 -2.77
N GLY A 119 1.55 17.89 -2.53
CA GLY A 119 0.39 17.36 -1.83
C GLY A 119 0.64 16.99 -0.38
N MET A 120 0.35 15.75 -0.02
CA MET A 120 0.46 15.26 1.35
C MET A 120 1.90 15.19 1.87
N LEU A 121 2.88 15.18 1.00
CA LEU A 121 4.31 15.09 1.33
C LEU A 121 5.00 16.45 1.39
N ALA A 122 4.28 17.55 1.18
CA ALA A 122 4.86 18.91 1.12
C ALA A 122 5.56 19.34 2.43
N ASP A 123 5.13 18.80 3.56
CA ASP A 123 5.68 19.12 4.89
C ASP A 123 6.59 18.00 5.45
N LEU A 124 7.17 17.18 4.57
CA LEU A 124 8.11 16.13 4.97
C LEU A 124 9.44 16.78 5.40
N GLU A 125 9.95 16.38 6.55
CA GLU A 125 11.26 16.82 7.07
C GLU A 125 12.19 15.61 7.23
N GLU A 126 13.50 15.81 7.08
CA GLU A 126 14.51 14.77 7.27
C GLU A 126 15.25 15.00 8.59
N ILE A 127 15.40 13.91 9.35
CA ILE A 127 16.23 13.85 10.55
C ILE A 127 17.31 12.83 10.30
N ALA A 128 18.55 13.30 10.18
CA ALA A 128 19.70 12.42 9.97
C ALA A 128 20.48 12.25 11.27
N GLY A 129 21.03 11.06 11.47
CA GLY A 129 21.86 10.73 12.63
C GLY A 129 22.69 9.49 12.39
N THR A 130 23.30 9.00 13.46
CA THR A 130 24.08 7.77 13.47
C THR A 130 23.53 6.86 14.56
N ASP A 131 23.30 5.60 14.24
CA ASP A 131 22.78 4.62 15.20
C ASP A 131 23.85 4.14 16.20
N GLY A 132 23.48 3.25 17.11
CA GLY A 132 24.40 2.69 18.12
C GLY A 132 25.52 1.81 17.54
N GLU A 133 25.42 1.39 16.28
CA GLU A 133 26.41 0.59 15.57
C GLU A 133 27.32 1.44 14.68
N GLY A 134 27.08 2.76 14.61
CA GLY A 134 27.84 3.70 13.80
C GLY A 134 27.34 3.83 12.38
N GLU A 135 26.21 3.25 12.02
CA GLU A 135 25.56 3.36 10.72
C GLU A 135 24.77 4.67 10.62
N GLU A 136 24.91 5.36 9.51
CA GLU A 136 24.11 6.55 9.21
C GLU A 136 22.64 6.18 8.95
N TYR A 137 21.72 6.95 9.48
CA TYR A 137 20.30 6.80 9.22
C TYR A 137 19.64 8.11 8.83
N VAL A 138 18.53 8.01 8.10
CA VAL A 138 17.61 9.11 7.84
C VAL A 138 16.20 8.69 8.24
N LEU A 139 15.59 9.46 9.13
CA LEU A 139 14.19 9.36 9.46
C LEU A 139 13.41 10.45 8.74
N LEU A 140 12.20 10.11 8.29
CA LEU A 140 11.31 11.04 7.64
C LEU A 140 10.19 11.44 8.63
N HIS A 141 10.13 12.72 8.94
CA HIS A 141 9.13 13.30 9.83
C HIS A 141 7.92 13.80 9.04
N HIS A 142 6.77 13.16 9.22
CA HIS A 142 5.49 13.52 8.64
C HIS A 142 4.75 14.45 9.61
N ARG A 143 4.92 15.76 9.43
CA ARG A 143 4.61 16.74 10.47
C ARG A 143 3.16 17.22 10.51
N LYS A 144 2.61 17.71 9.40
CA LYS A 144 1.35 18.47 9.41
C LYS A 144 0.18 17.77 8.72
N ASN A 145 0.47 16.98 7.69
CA ASN A 145 -0.56 16.38 6.85
C ASN A 145 -1.09 15.06 7.42
N SER A 146 -0.33 14.42 8.31
CA SER A 146 -0.79 13.24 9.06
C SER A 146 -1.62 13.65 10.29
N ARG A 147 -2.46 12.73 10.75
CA ARG A 147 -3.28 12.94 11.97
C ARG A 147 -2.46 13.02 13.25
N LYS A 148 -1.29 12.41 13.22
CA LYS A 148 -0.34 12.31 14.33
C LYS A 148 1.03 12.70 13.80
N PRO A 149 1.94 13.24 14.60
CA PRO A 149 3.32 13.39 14.18
C PRO A 149 3.94 12.00 14.08
N LEU A 150 4.41 11.65 12.87
CA LEU A 150 4.96 10.32 12.58
C LEU A 150 6.42 10.45 12.17
N LEU A 151 7.23 9.49 12.59
CA LEU A 151 8.59 9.27 12.10
C LEU A 151 8.63 7.92 11.37
N SER A 152 9.24 7.89 10.19
CA SER A 152 9.45 6.65 9.47
C SER A 152 10.92 6.40 9.17
N ALA A 153 11.37 5.15 9.35
CA ALA A 153 12.64 4.66 8.86
C ALA A 153 12.39 3.70 7.70
N THR A 154 13.13 3.85 6.62
CA THR A 154 13.02 2.98 5.44
C THR A 154 14.31 2.21 5.27
N PHE A 155 14.19 0.90 5.11
CA PHE A 155 15.27 -0.02 4.83
C PHE A 155 15.30 -0.34 3.33
N SER A 156 16.43 -0.21 2.70
CA SER A 156 16.71 -0.73 1.37
C SER A 156 17.03 -2.22 1.49
N CYS A 157 16.28 -3.06 0.79
CA CYS A 157 16.35 -4.51 0.88
C CYS A 157 16.81 -5.11 -0.45
N HIS A 158 17.67 -6.12 -0.39
CA HIS A 158 18.24 -6.77 -1.57
C HIS A 158 18.00 -8.28 -1.52
N PRO A 159 16.73 -8.72 -1.67
CA PRO A 159 16.41 -10.15 -1.58
C PRO A 159 17.04 -10.93 -2.74
N ASP A 160 17.65 -12.07 -2.42
CA ASP A 160 18.29 -12.95 -3.41
C ASP A 160 17.27 -13.68 -4.33
N GLY A 161 15.98 -13.55 -4.05
CA GLY A 161 14.92 -14.26 -4.74
C GLY A 161 14.77 -15.71 -4.28
N THR A 162 13.69 -16.36 -4.72
CA THR A 162 13.30 -17.70 -4.24
C THR A 162 13.54 -18.82 -5.26
N ALA A 163 13.96 -18.48 -6.50
CA ALA A 163 13.98 -19.43 -7.63
C ALA A 163 14.92 -20.62 -7.43
N LEU A 164 15.99 -20.46 -6.64
CA LEU A 164 16.99 -21.51 -6.40
C LEU A 164 17.00 -22.00 -4.94
N LEU A 165 16.09 -21.52 -4.11
CA LEU A 165 16.02 -21.91 -2.71
C LEU A 165 15.22 -23.20 -2.52
N PRO A 166 15.65 -24.10 -1.60
CA PRO A 166 14.84 -25.21 -1.15
C PRO A 166 13.54 -24.72 -0.48
N GLN A 167 12.44 -25.49 -0.61
CA GLN A 167 11.15 -25.10 -0.01
C GLN A 167 11.25 -24.88 1.51
N ASP A 168 12.04 -25.68 2.22
CA ASP A 168 12.23 -25.50 3.66
C ASP A 168 12.84 -24.15 4.02
N SER A 169 13.74 -23.61 3.19
CA SER A 169 14.31 -22.27 3.36
C SER A 169 13.26 -21.18 3.12
N ILE A 170 12.43 -21.34 2.09
CA ILE A 170 11.31 -20.44 1.80
C ILE A 170 10.30 -20.46 2.95
N ASP A 171 9.93 -21.63 3.44
CA ASP A 171 9.01 -21.77 4.59
C ASP A 171 9.57 -21.14 5.86
N SER A 172 10.90 -21.24 6.09
CA SER A 172 11.59 -20.58 7.19
C SER A 172 11.54 -19.06 7.06
N GLN A 173 11.87 -18.50 5.89
CA GLN A 173 11.81 -17.06 5.63
C GLN A 173 10.39 -16.51 5.81
N VAL A 174 9.39 -17.22 5.32
CA VAL A 174 7.97 -16.84 5.51
C VAL A 174 7.59 -16.85 6.99
N SER A 175 8.08 -17.83 7.76
CA SER A 175 7.85 -17.89 9.20
C SER A 175 8.52 -16.73 9.93
N SER A 176 9.79 -16.42 9.61
CA SER A 176 10.52 -15.28 10.17
C SER A 176 9.85 -13.95 9.84
N PHE A 177 9.37 -13.79 8.58
CA PHE A 177 8.58 -12.64 8.20
C PHE A 177 7.31 -12.50 9.03
N GLY A 178 6.58 -13.60 9.24
CA GLY A 178 5.42 -13.62 10.12
C GLY A 178 5.76 -13.21 11.56
N GLY A 179 6.91 -13.66 12.07
CA GLY A 179 7.46 -13.27 13.36
C GLY A 179 7.77 -11.77 13.43
N TRP A 180 8.43 -11.22 12.41
CA TRP A 180 8.71 -9.80 12.32
C TRP A 180 7.44 -8.95 12.28
N ILE A 181 6.43 -9.32 11.46
CA ILE A 181 5.12 -8.64 11.44
C ILE A 181 4.43 -8.71 12.81
N ALA A 182 4.53 -9.84 13.50
CA ALA A 182 3.95 -10.01 14.85
C ALA A 182 4.62 -9.10 15.86
N SER A 183 5.95 -8.94 15.78
CA SER A 183 6.72 -8.08 16.70
C SER A 183 6.33 -6.60 16.61
N LEU A 184 5.85 -6.13 15.45
CA LEU A 184 5.37 -4.75 15.29
C LEU A 184 4.22 -4.41 16.24
N SER A 185 3.41 -5.40 16.64
CA SER A 185 2.30 -5.19 17.58
C SER A 185 2.73 -5.11 19.05
N GLN A 186 3.97 -5.45 19.34
CA GLN A 186 4.54 -5.42 20.71
C GLN A 186 5.05 -4.03 21.07
N ASP A 187 5.46 -3.22 20.09
CA ASP A 187 5.80 -1.82 20.26
C ASP A 187 4.56 -0.97 20.01
N THR A 188 3.98 -0.40 21.06
CA THR A 188 2.75 0.40 20.99
C THR A 188 2.92 1.71 20.20
N ALA A 189 4.15 2.16 20.03
CA ALA A 189 4.47 3.35 19.24
C ALA A 189 4.44 3.09 17.73
N ILE A 190 4.52 1.82 17.29
CA ILE A 190 4.45 1.50 15.85
C ILE A 190 3.01 1.61 15.35
N GLU A 191 2.79 2.53 14.43
CA GLU A 191 1.50 2.73 13.73
C GLU A 191 1.36 1.83 12.52
N GLY A 192 2.46 1.39 11.93
CA GLY A 192 2.44 0.48 10.79
C GLY A 192 3.79 0.23 10.15
N ALA A 193 3.78 -0.66 9.17
CA ALA A 193 4.90 -0.89 8.27
C ALA A 193 4.42 -0.95 6.83
N VAL A 194 5.29 -0.57 5.89
CA VAL A 194 4.99 -0.59 4.46
C VAL A 194 6.13 -1.30 3.75
N ILE A 195 5.80 -2.28 2.93
CA ILE A 195 6.78 -2.90 2.02
C ILE A 195 6.42 -2.46 0.61
N VAL A 196 7.36 -1.79 -0.04
CA VAL A 196 7.24 -1.33 -1.42
C VAL A 196 8.16 -2.16 -2.29
N VAL A 197 7.58 -2.78 -3.32
CA VAL A 197 8.33 -3.44 -4.39
C VAL A 197 8.15 -2.60 -5.64
N ASP A 198 9.20 -1.92 -6.02
CA ASP A 198 9.27 -1.13 -7.27
C ASP A 198 9.95 -1.97 -8.35
N SER A 199 9.29 -2.18 -9.46
CA SER A 199 9.74 -3.09 -10.51
C SER A 199 9.60 -2.47 -11.91
N ALA A 200 10.66 -2.63 -12.72
CA ALA A 200 10.70 -2.24 -14.11
C ALA A 200 11.34 -3.31 -14.97
N GLN A 201 11.03 -3.28 -16.27
CA GLN A 201 11.81 -4.00 -17.26
C GLN A 201 12.81 -3.03 -17.90
N GLU A 202 14.08 -3.18 -17.55
CA GLU A 202 15.15 -2.36 -18.06
C GLU A 202 15.88 -3.02 -19.23
N SER A 203 16.40 -2.19 -20.15
CA SER A 203 17.27 -2.67 -21.23
C SER A 203 18.59 -3.15 -20.67
N ILE A 204 19.10 -4.24 -21.20
CA ILE A 204 20.41 -4.78 -20.80
C ILE A 204 21.58 -3.97 -21.36
N GLU A 205 21.32 -3.07 -22.30
CA GLU A 205 22.33 -2.27 -22.99
C GLU A 205 23.29 -1.50 -22.04
N PRO A 206 22.81 -0.83 -20.98
CA PRO A 206 23.71 -0.15 -20.02
C PRO A 206 24.62 -1.14 -19.28
N LEU A 207 24.13 -2.34 -18.96
CA LEU A 207 24.94 -3.38 -18.34
C LEU A 207 26.04 -3.89 -19.27
N VAL A 208 25.73 -4.07 -20.56
CA VAL A 208 26.71 -4.43 -21.57
C VAL A 208 27.78 -3.35 -21.71
N GLN A 209 27.39 -2.09 -21.75
CA GLN A 209 28.34 -0.97 -21.79
C GLN A 209 29.21 -0.91 -20.53
N LYS A 210 28.64 -1.15 -19.37
CA LYS A 210 29.40 -1.23 -18.10
C LYS A 210 30.46 -2.31 -18.18
N ILE A 211 30.09 -3.52 -18.59
CA ILE A 211 31.04 -4.64 -18.73
C ILE A 211 32.12 -4.29 -19.73
N ASP A 212 31.76 -3.72 -20.88
CA ASP A 212 32.78 -3.31 -21.90
C ASP A 212 33.73 -2.25 -21.36
N ASN A 213 33.32 -1.35 -20.48
CA ASN A 213 34.13 -0.31 -19.87
C ASN A 213 35.01 -0.83 -18.72
N GLU A 214 34.49 -1.79 -17.93
CA GLU A 214 35.19 -2.31 -16.73
C GLU A 214 36.15 -3.48 -17.04
N VAL A 215 36.06 -4.07 -18.24
CA VAL A 215 37.00 -5.14 -18.62
C VAL A 215 38.42 -4.58 -18.60
N SER A 216 39.25 -5.08 -17.66
CA SER A 216 40.63 -4.66 -17.53
C SER A 216 41.42 -4.87 -18.83
N PRO A 217 42.09 -3.85 -19.38
CA PRO A 217 42.90 -3.99 -20.56
C PRO A 217 44.12 -4.93 -20.34
N ASN A 218 44.47 -5.15 -19.08
CA ASN A 218 45.59 -6.03 -18.69
C ASN A 218 45.14 -7.50 -18.45
N ALA A 219 43.84 -7.80 -18.54
CA ALA A 219 43.36 -9.18 -18.42
C ALA A 219 43.78 -10.02 -19.66
N PRO A 220 43.94 -11.35 -19.54
CA PRO A 220 44.19 -12.22 -20.68
C PRO A 220 43.13 -12.04 -21.77
N GLU A 221 43.51 -11.99 -23.04
CA GLU A 221 42.60 -11.78 -24.18
C GLU A 221 41.42 -12.75 -24.20
N ALA A 222 41.61 -14.00 -23.79
CA ALA A 222 40.57 -15.00 -23.71
C ALA A 222 39.50 -14.61 -22.68
N ALA A 223 39.89 -14.09 -21.51
CA ALA A 223 38.98 -13.62 -20.49
C ALA A 223 38.19 -12.37 -20.93
N GLN A 224 38.88 -11.38 -21.54
CA GLN A 224 38.26 -10.20 -22.11
C GLN A 224 37.22 -10.57 -23.17
N ARG A 225 37.56 -11.50 -24.07
CA ARG A 225 36.65 -11.98 -25.11
C ARG A 225 35.44 -12.68 -24.52
N GLN A 226 35.66 -13.59 -23.57
CA GLN A 226 34.57 -14.34 -22.92
C GLN A 226 33.60 -13.41 -22.18
N LEU A 227 34.10 -12.40 -21.47
CA LEU A 227 33.26 -11.40 -20.78
C LEU A 227 32.41 -10.58 -21.77
N ARG A 228 33.06 -10.06 -22.86
CA ARG A 228 32.33 -9.29 -23.89
C ARG A 228 31.34 -10.12 -24.71
N GLU A 229 31.71 -11.34 -25.07
CA GLU A 229 30.81 -12.25 -25.78
C GLU A 229 29.64 -12.68 -24.87
N GLY A 230 29.91 -12.96 -23.57
CA GLY A 230 28.89 -13.24 -22.57
C GLY A 230 27.94 -12.08 -22.39
N ALA A 231 28.47 -10.86 -22.25
CA ALA A 231 27.66 -9.64 -22.13
C ALA A 231 26.76 -9.41 -23.37
N ARG A 232 27.31 -9.60 -24.59
CA ARG A 232 26.55 -9.46 -25.84
C ARG A 232 25.55 -10.59 -26.09
N ALA A 233 25.80 -11.77 -25.52
CA ALA A 233 24.85 -12.87 -25.56
C ALA A 233 23.63 -12.65 -24.66
N LEU A 234 23.77 -11.80 -23.63
CA LEU A 234 22.67 -11.28 -22.82
C LEU A 234 21.90 -10.25 -23.64
N SER A 235 21.01 -10.67 -24.51
CA SER A 235 20.14 -9.75 -25.27
C SER A 235 18.76 -9.65 -24.64
N GLY A 236 18.16 -8.47 -24.65
CA GLY A 236 16.79 -8.26 -24.20
C GLY A 236 16.66 -7.30 -23.03
N THR A 237 15.80 -7.65 -22.11
CA THR A 237 15.50 -6.87 -20.90
C THR A 237 15.77 -7.71 -19.65
N TYR A 238 16.17 -7.07 -18.57
CA TYR A 238 16.25 -7.69 -17.25
C TYR A 238 15.21 -7.08 -16.31
N ALA A 239 14.89 -7.81 -15.24
CA ALA A 239 14.04 -7.33 -14.19
C ALA A 239 14.86 -6.44 -13.25
N ASP A 240 14.55 -5.14 -13.21
CA ASP A 240 15.02 -4.22 -12.18
C ASP A 240 13.97 -4.23 -11.06
N VAL A 241 14.36 -4.67 -9.87
CA VAL A 241 13.46 -4.79 -8.71
C VAL A 241 14.14 -4.19 -7.50
N GLU A 242 13.58 -3.11 -7.00
CA GLU A 242 13.99 -2.46 -5.75
C GLU A 242 12.95 -2.77 -4.67
N VAL A 243 13.39 -3.17 -3.49
CA VAL A 243 12.51 -3.48 -2.37
C VAL A 243 12.85 -2.58 -1.20
N PHE A 244 11.84 -1.93 -0.67
CA PHE A 244 11.96 -1.06 0.50
C PHE A 244 10.99 -1.51 1.59
N ALA A 245 11.46 -1.54 2.83
CA ALA A 245 10.63 -1.80 4.00
C ALA A 245 10.67 -0.60 4.93
N SER A 246 9.53 0.04 5.15
CA SER A 246 9.41 1.20 6.05
C SER A 246 8.67 0.81 7.32
N VAL A 247 9.18 1.22 8.47
CA VAL A 247 8.49 1.14 9.76
C VAL A 247 8.14 2.56 10.19
N VAL A 248 6.96 2.75 10.75
CA VAL A 248 6.40 4.08 11.06
C VAL A 248 5.97 4.13 12.52
N TRP A 249 6.48 5.11 13.24
CA TRP A 249 6.22 5.33 14.66
C TRP A 249 5.46 6.64 14.90
N ASN A 250 4.66 6.65 15.95
CA ASN A 250 4.01 7.82 16.50
C ASN A 250 4.94 8.50 17.51
N VAL A 251 5.35 9.72 17.21
CA VAL A 251 6.24 10.49 18.07
C VAL A 251 5.68 10.65 19.48
N ASN A 252 4.38 10.93 19.61
CA ASN A 252 3.73 11.16 20.92
C ASN A 252 3.71 9.92 21.84
N GLU A 253 3.94 8.73 21.31
CA GLU A 253 4.03 7.48 22.10
C GLU A 253 5.47 7.15 22.49
N LEU A 254 6.47 7.86 21.90
CA LEU A 254 7.89 7.64 22.17
C LEU A 254 8.45 8.69 23.13
N ALA A 255 8.26 9.98 22.83
CA ALA A 255 8.82 11.08 23.61
C ALA A 255 8.01 12.37 23.42
N ASP A 256 8.30 13.34 24.27
CA ASP A 256 7.71 14.68 24.17
C ASP A 256 8.36 15.54 23.04
N ASP A 257 9.57 15.17 22.65
CA ASP A 257 10.36 15.86 21.63
C ASP A 257 10.73 14.93 20.47
N VAL A 258 10.83 15.49 19.26
CA VAL A 258 11.08 14.75 18.02
C VAL A 258 12.50 14.20 17.98
N GLU A 259 13.48 14.95 18.48
CA GLU A 259 14.88 14.53 18.54
C GLU A 259 15.09 13.37 19.50
N GLU A 260 14.40 13.38 20.65
CA GLU A 260 14.41 12.28 21.60
C GLU A 260 13.73 11.04 21.02
N ALA A 261 12.59 11.20 20.36
CA ALA A 261 11.92 10.13 19.64
C ALA A 261 12.80 9.52 18.54
N ALA A 262 13.54 10.37 17.81
CA ALA A 262 14.47 9.90 16.77
C ALA A 262 15.61 9.07 17.37
N ALA A 263 16.16 9.45 18.53
CA ALA A 263 17.18 8.68 19.22
C ALA A 263 16.66 7.32 19.71
N ASP A 264 15.42 7.26 20.21
CA ASP A 264 14.78 6.00 20.61
C ASP A 264 14.54 5.07 19.42
N ILE A 265 14.10 5.63 18.28
CA ILE A 265 13.97 4.84 17.04
C ILE A 265 15.33 4.34 16.57
N ALA A 266 16.38 5.17 16.60
CA ALA A 266 17.73 4.76 16.20
C ALA A 266 18.22 3.52 16.96
N ALA A 267 17.92 3.44 18.27
CA ALA A 267 18.25 2.26 19.07
C ALA A 267 17.48 0.99 18.66
N LYS A 268 16.35 1.13 17.98
CA LYS A 268 15.49 0.01 17.52
C LYS A 268 15.81 -0.43 16.08
N LEU A 269 16.53 0.38 15.29
CA LEU A 269 16.84 0.07 13.89
C LEU A 269 17.58 -1.27 13.70
N PRO A 270 18.60 -1.63 14.51
CA PRO A 270 19.28 -2.91 14.37
C PRO A 270 18.35 -4.11 14.50
N TYR A 271 17.38 -4.06 15.44
CA TYR A 271 16.40 -5.11 15.64
C TYR A 271 15.53 -5.34 14.39
N HIS A 272 15.04 -4.26 13.78
CA HIS A 272 14.23 -4.36 12.56
C HIS A 272 15.06 -4.83 11.37
N ARG A 273 16.32 -4.39 11.27
CA ARG A 273 17.28 -4.85 10.25
C ARG A 273 17.50 -6.37 10.33
N GLU A 274 17.77 -6.89 11.52
CA GLU A 274 17.96 -8.32 11.75
C GLU A 274 16.70 -9.13 11.40
N GLY A 275 15.51 -8.70 11.88
CA GLY A 275 14.25 -9.37 11.59
C GLY A 275 13.90 -9.39 10.08
N LEU A 276 14.22 -8.33 9.34
CA LEU A 276 14.07 -8.29 7.89
C LEU A 276 15.08 -9.21 7.18
N ALA A 277 16.33 -9.26 7.64
CA ALA A 277 17.34 -10.16 7.09
C ALA A 277 16.94 -11.63 7.26
N GLU A 278 16.48 -12.03 8.44
CA GLU A 278 15.95 -13.38 8.70
C GLU A 278 14.73 -13.71 7.83
N ALA A 279 13.92 -12.70 7.50
CA ALA A 279 12.77 -12.82 6.61
C ALA A 279 13.15 -12.95 5.12
N GLY A 280 14.42 -12.94 4.78
CA GLY A 280 14.90 -13.10 3.40
C GLY A 280 15.03 -11.78 2.63
N ALA A 281 15.09 -10.64 3.32
CA ALA A 281 15.32 -9.33 2.69
C ALA A 281 16.79 -9.11 2.25
N GLY A 282 17.63 -10.12 2.33
CA GLY A 282 19.06 -10.04 2.05
C GLY A 282 19.83 -9.32 3.16
N SER A 283 20.60 -8.31 2.80
CA SER A 283 21.32 -7.44 3.76
C SER A 283 20.63 -6.07 3.83
N PRO A 284 19.58 -5.91 4.64
CA PRO A 284 18.85 -4.64 4.71
C PRO A 284 19.74 -3.57 5.35
N VAL A 285 19.74 -2.38 4.76
CA VAL A 285 20.41 -1.19 5.30
C VAL A 285 19.41 -0.05 5.40
N VAL A 286 19.59 0.85 6.35
CA VAL A 286 18.72 2.05 6.40
C VAL A 286 19.01 2.89 5.17
N ALA A 287 17.98 3.18 4.39
CA ALA A 287 18.13 3.92 3.16
C ALA A 287 18.58 5.36 3.43
N THR A 288 19.54 5.82 2.66
CA THR A 288 20.03 7.20 2.71
C THR A 288 19.04 8.16 2.08
N SER A 289 19.16 9.45 2.41
CA SER A 289 18.33 10.50 1.78
C SER A 289 18.46 10.50 0.26
N SER A 290 19.66 10.28 -0.26
CA SER A 290 19.91 10.24 -1.70
C SER A 290 19.28 9.02 -2.39
N GLU A 291 19.29 7.83 -1.76
CA GLU A 291 18.63 6.65 -2.29
C GLU A 291 17.11 6.84 -2.34
N LEU A 292 16.51 7.34 -1.27
CA LEU A 292 15.09 7.66 -1.24
C LEU A 292 14.72 8.74 -2.26
N ALA A 293 15.55 9.79 -2.38
CA ALA A 293 15.37 10.84 -3.38
C ALA A 293 15.45 10.30 -4.81
N ARG A 294 16.39 9.38 -5.08
CA ARG A 294 16.50 8.69 -6.37
C ARG A 294 15.24 7.89 -6.67
N ALA A 295 14.79 7.05 -5.73
CA ALA A 295 13.57 6.26 -5.89
C ALA A 295 12.33 7.13 -6.16
N VAL A 296 12.20 8.25 -5.46
CA VAL A 296 11.12 9.22 -5.67
C VAL A 296 11.19 9.88 -7.05
N ARG A 297 12.37 10.36 -7.46
CA ARG A 297 12.55 10.99 -8.79
C ARG A 297 12.28 10.01 -9.93
N VAL A 298 12.75 8.76 -9.80
CA VAL A 298 12.46 7.69 -10.76
C VAL A 298 10.98 7.35 -10.80
N ALA A 299 10.30 7.41 -9.66
CA ALA A 299 8.85 7.20 -9.61
C ALA A 299 8.08 8.26 -10.40
N TYR A 300 8.50 9.54 -10.32
CA TYR A 300 7.89 10.61 -11.12
C TYR A 300 8.32 10.57 -12.58
N ARG A 301 9.58 10.22 -12.87
CA ARG A 301 10.13 10.19 -14.23
C ARG A 301 11.00 8.94 -14.44
N PRO A 302 10.39 7.81 -14.82
CA PRO A 302 11.09 6.53 -14.96
C PRO A 302 12.29 6.54 -15.91
N GLU A 303 12.27 7.40 -16.92
CA GLU A 303 13.37 7.51 -17.89
C GLU A 303 14.70 7.94 -17.23
N ARG A 304 14.66 8.68 -16.11
CA ARG A 304 15.83 9.12 -15.38
C ARG A 304 16.59 8.00 -14.64
N ALA A 305 15.97 6.83 -14.46
CA ALA A 305 16.67 5.69 -13.86
C ALA A 305 17.97 5.37 -14.57
N ARG A 306 17.99 5.48 -15.91
CA ARG A 306 19.20 5.24 -16.73
C ARG A 306 20.23 6.34 -16.58
N GLU A 307 19.79 7.60 -16.52
CA GLU A 307 20.69 8.75 -16.31
C GLU A 307 21.42 8.60 -14.98
N TYR A 308 20.67 8.35 -13.90
CA TYR A 308 21.24 8.18 -12.56
C TYR A 308 22.17 6.97 -12.45
N GLY A 309 21.82 5.84 -13.07
CA GLY A 309 22.70 4.67 -13.11
C GLY A 309 24.00 4.95 -13.87
N SER A 310 23.95 5.69 -14.98
CA SER A 310 25.16 6.06 -15.74
C SER A 310 26.02 7.09 -15.00
N ASP A 311 25.43 8.04 -14.29
CA ASP A 311 26.13 9.06 -13.50
C ASP A 311 26.84 8.41 -12.30
N GLU A 312 26.18 7.50 -11.60
CA GLU A 312 26.76 6.73 -10.50
C GLU A 312 27.96 5.91 -10.98
N LEU A 313 27.86 5.27 -12.15
CA LEU A 313 28.94 4.55 -12.79
C LEU A 313 30.12 5.46 -13.19
N ALA A 314 29.84 6.72 -13.54
CA ALA A 314 30.85 7.72 -13.86
C ALA A 314 31.50 8.35 -12.61
N GLY A 315 31.12 7.92 -11.40
CA GLY A 315 31.62 8.46 -10.14
C GLY A 315 30.95 9.77 -9.71
N ASN A 316 29.79 10.09 -10.27
CA ASN A 316 28.97 11.25 -9.92
C ASN A 316 27.76 10.77 -9.11
N PRO A 317 27.88 10.56 -7.80
CA PRO A 317 26.78 10.04 -7.00
C PRO A 317 25.62 11.04 -6.96
N PHE A 318 24.40 10.50 -6.85
CA PHE A 318 23.20 11.29 -6.72
C PHE A 318 23.14 11.95 -5.32
N HIS A 319 23.01 13.27 -5.24
CA HIS A 319 23.13 14.04 -3.99
C HIS A 319 21.88 14.83 -3.57
N LEU A 320 20.72 14.57 -4.16
CA LEU A 320 19.51 15.25 -3.73
C LEU A 320 19.01 14.73 -2.38
N ARG A 321 18.42 15.62 -1.60
CA ARG A 321 17.63 15.23 -0.43
C ARG A 321 16.25 14.77 -0.87
N VAL A 322 15.64 13.88 -0.08
CA VAL A 322 14.27 13.39 -0.34
C VAL A 322 13.28 14.55 -0.40
N THR A 323 13.42 15.53 0.48
CA THR A 323 12.57 16.73 0.50
C THR A 323 12.69 17.60 -0.75
N GLN A 324 13.73 17.41 -1.56
CA GLN A 324 14.00 18.11 -2.81
C GLN A 324 13.72 17.26 -4.06
N ALA A 325 13.20 16.06 -3.88
CA ALA A 325 12.97 15.09 -4.95
C ALA A 325 11.61 15.26 -5.66
N GLY A 326 10.92 16.39 -5.48
CA GLY A 326 9.64 16.67 -6.11
C GLY A 326 9.69 16.70 -7.64
N PRO A 327 8.55 16.44 -8.32
CA PRO A 327 8.45 16.48 -9.78
C PRO A 327 8.52 17.90 -10.31
N ASP A 328 8.81 18.05 -11.60
CA ASP A 328 8.73 19.35 -12.27
C ASP A 328 7.25 19.74 -12.52
N GLU A 329 6.40 18.76 -12.77
CA GLU A 329 4.96 18.94 -12.96
C GLU A 329 4.19 17.75 -12.38
N PHE A 330 3.07 18.03 -11.68
CA PHE A 330 2.15 17.02 -11.19
C PHE A 330 0.70 17.51 -11.33
N ASP A 331 -0.19 16.69 -11.89
CA ASP A 331 -1.62 17.01 -12.10
C ASP A 331 -2.48 15.79 -11.75
N ASP A 332 -3.34 15.93 -10.73
CA ASP A 332 -4.34 14.93 -10.32
C ASP A 332 -5.79 15.37 -10.59
N SER A 333 -5.99 16.31 -11.51
CA SER A 333 -7.32 16.78 -11.88
C SER A 333 -8.17 15.72 -12.61
N ALA A 334 -7.50 14.77 -13.25
CA ALA A 334 -8.16 13.73 -14.02
C ALA A 334 -8.65 12.57 -13.12
N ARG A 335 -9.78 11.97 -13.50
CA ARG A 335 -10.32 10.81 -12.79
C ARG A 335 -9.48 9.56 -13.05
N ARG A 336 -9.07 8.84 -12.01
CA ARG A 336 -8.32 7.57 -12.03
C ARG A 336 -6.87 7.68 -12.47
N ILE A 337 -6.39 8.83 -12.85
CA ILE A 337 -5.07 9.02 -13.43
C ILE A 337 -4.45 10.30 -12.88
N CYS A 338 -3.17 10.25 -12.54
CA CYS A 338 -2.36 11.43 -12.33
C CYS A 338 -1.28 11.52 -13.40
N TYR A 339 -1.00 12.74 -13.83
CA TYR A 339 0.05 13.04 -14.79
C TYR A 339 1.22 13.67 -14.06
N HIS A 340 2.42 13.28 -14.40
CA HIS A 340 3.64 13.83 -13.81
C HIS A 340 4.81 13.69 -14.78
N ASP A 341 5.61 14.72 -14.91
CA ASP A 341 6.86 14.77 -15.69
C ASP A 341 6.76 14.07 -17.08
N GLY A 342 5.63 14.25 -17.79
CA GLY A 342 5.41 13.69 -19.12
C GLY A 342 4.89 12.25 -19.16
N VAL A 343 4.71 11.59 -18.02
CA VAL A 343 4.13 10.25 -17.91
C VAL A 343 2.83 10.26 -17.12
N ALA A 344 2.17 9.12 -17.00
CA ALA A 344 0.90 8.98 -16.32
C ALA A 344 0.91 7.76 -15.40
N SER A 345 0.24 7.86 -14.27
CA SER A 345 0.10 6.76 -13.31
C SER A 345 -1.35 6.47 -12.96
N ILE A 346 -1.64 5.18 -12.74
CA ILE A 346 -2.93 4.68 -12.28
C ILE A 346 -2.68 3.78 -11.08
N THR A 347 -3.47 3.98 -10.01
CA THR A 347 -3.39 3.15 -8.80
C THR A 347 -4.68 2.36 -8.60
N ALA A 348 -4.52 1.08 -8.28
CA ALA A 348 -5.59 0.23 -7.82
C ALA A 348 -5.28 -0.30 -6.41
N MET A 349 -6.30 -0.43 -5.58
CA MET A 349 -6.17 -0.89 -4.20
C MET A 349 -6.99 -2.16 -3.94
N MET A 350 -6.50 -3.00 -3.05
CA MET A 350 -7.23 -4.13 -2.52
C MET A 350 -8.46 -3.65 -1.72
N VAL A 351 -9.60 -4.28 -1.96
CA VAL A 351 -10.85 -4.06 -1.19
C VAL A 351 -11.08 -5.22 -0.24
N ALA A 352 -10.77 -6.43 -0.70
CA ALA A 352 -10.89 -7.63 0.13
C ALA A 352 -9.76 -8.61 -0.21
N PRO A 353 -9.22 -9.29 0.81
CA PRO A 353 -8.19 -10.30 0.63
C PRO A 353 -8.73 -11.53 -0.11
N PRO A 354 -7.85 -12.42 -0.62
CA PRO A 354 -8.25 -13.65 -1.27
C PRO A 354 -9.10 -14.54 -0.36
N GLN A 355 -10.26 -14.94 -0.83
CA GLN A 355 -11.16 -15.85 -0.08
C GLN A 355 -10.76 -17.32 -0.27
N ALA A 356 -10.07 -17.64 -1.37
CA ALA A 356 -9.54 -18.97 -1.63
C ALA A 356 -8.20 -19.19 -0.91
N LEU A 357 -7.81 -20.45 -0.75
CA LEU A 357 -6.46 -20.81 -0.34
C LEU A 357 -5.48 -20.46 -1.45
N ILE A 358 -4.43 -19.74 -1.12
CA ILE A 358 -3.39 -19.30 -2.04
C ILE A 358 -2.02 -19.79 -1.55
N THR A 359 -1.09 -19.92 -2.48
CA THR A 359 0.34 -20.12 -2.20
C THR A 359 1.09 -18.80 -2.38
N GLU A 360 2.33 -18.76 -1.91
CA GLU A 360 3.24 -17.62 -2.05
C GLU A 360 3.38 -17.15 -3.50
N ASP A 361 3.35 -18.06 -4.47
CA ASP A 361 3.54 -17.75 -5.88
C ASP A 361 2.43 -16.88 -6.50
N LEU A 362 1.23 -16.91 -5.92
CA LEU A 362 0.08 -16.20 -6.50
C LEU A 362 0.30 -14.67 -6.49
N MET A 363 1.01 -14.17 -5.48
CA MET A 363 1.32 -12.76 -5.32
C MET A 363 2.47 -12.29 -6.22
N ASN A 364 3.26 -13.21 -6.80
CA ASN A 364 4.39 -12.85 -7.66
C ASN A 364 3.99 -11.95 -8.82
N ARG A 365 2.77 -12.11 -9.37
CA ARG A 365 2.26 -11.24 -10.44
C ARG A 365 2.14 -9.78 -10.04
N LEU A 366 1.93 -9.49 -8.75
CA LEU A 366 1.89 -8.12 -8.24
C LEU A 366 3.30 -7.53 -8.15
N PHE A 367 4.30 -8.34 -7.85
CA PHE A 367 5.66 -7.87 -7.57
C PHE A 367 6.58 -7.93 -8.79
N GLN A 368 6.44 -8.94 -9.66
CA GLN A 368 7.28 -9.08 -10.85
C GLN A 368 7.07 -7.93 -11.84
N PRO A 369 8.14 -7.48 -12.54
CA PRO A 369 8.02 -6.44 -13.55
C PRO A 369 7.12 -6.86 -14.70
N ASN A 370 6.50 -5.87 -15.32
CA ASN A 370 5.64 -6.08 -16.48
C ASN A 370 6.08 -5.13 -17.59
N GLY A 371 6.63 -5.65 -18.69
CA GLY A 371 7.13 -4.87 -19.83
C GLY A 371 6.10 -4.01 -20.57
N LYS A 372 4.86 -4.04 -20.12
CA LYS A 372 3.81 -3.17 -20.64
C LYS A 372 3.75 -1.81 -19.93
N PHE A 373 4.43 -1.67 -18.80
CA PHE A 373 4.54 -0.45 -18.02
C PHE A 373 5.99 0.00 -17.93
N LEU A 374 6.20 1.30 -17.78
CA LEU A 374 7.52 1.85 -17.52
C LEU A 374 8.01 1.43 -16.12
N ARG A 375 7.15 1.53 -15.12
CA ARG A 375 7.38 1.03 -13.75
C ARG A 375 6.07 0.53 -13.14
N LYS A 376 6.21 -0.39 -12.21
CA LYS A 376 5.11 -0.89 -11.39
C LYS A 376 5.57 -0.93 -9.94
N ARG A 377 4.88 -0.22 -9.07
CA ARG A 377 5.08 -0.24 -7.61
C ARG A 377 3.92 -0.95 -6.94
N ALA A 378 4.23 -1.96 -6.15
CA ALA A 378 3.28 -2.63 -5.29
C ALA A 378 3.65 -2.34 -3.83
N ALA A 379 2.77 -1.68 -3.11
CA ALA A 379 2.92 -1.37 -1.70
C ALA A 379 1.99 -2.26 -0.87
N VAL A 380 2.57 -2.94 0.12
CA VAL A 380 1.83 -3.75 1.10
C VAL A 380 1.94 -3.07 2.45
N PHE A 381 0.80 -2.66 2.97
CA PHE A 381 0.70 -1.95 4.25
C PHE A 381 0.30 -2.92 5.34
N TYR A 382 0.95 -2.83 6.48
CA TYR A 382 0.67 -3.61 7.68
C TYR A 382 0.33 -2.68 8.83
N GLY A 383 -0.89 -2.82 9.38
CA GLY A 383 -1.36 -2.09 10.56
C GLY A 383 -1.44 -3.03 11.75
N PRO A 384 -0.47 -3.02 12.67
CA PRO A 384 -0.51 -3.85 13.85
C PRO A 384 -1.69 -3.45 14.73
N VAL A 385 -2.36 -4.43 15.31
CA VAL A 385 -3.48 -4.19 16.24
C VAL A 385 -2.96 -4.44 17.65
N ASP A 386 -3.10 -3.44 18.51
CA ASP A 386 -2.78 -3.57 19.94
C ASP A 386 -3.36 -4.87 20.51
N PRO A 387 -2.59 -5.66 21.27
CA PRO A 387 -3.02 -6.98 21.76
C PRO A 387 -4.34 -6.95 22.54
N GLY A 388 -4.58 -5.91 23.35
CA GLY A 388 -5.82 -5.76 24.11
C GLY A 388 -7.02 -5.45 23.23
N LYS A 389 -6.82 -4.68 22.14
CA LYS A 389 -7.85 -4.41 21.14
C LYS A 389 -8.08 -5.63 20.25
N ALA A 390 -7.02 -6.36 19.86
CA ALA A 390 -7.09 -7.57 19.06
C ALA A 390 -7.98 -8.63 19.71
N PHE A 391 -7.79 -8.88 21.00
CA PHE A 391 -8.60 -9.84 21.76
C PHE A 391 -10.08 -9.44 21.81
N LYS A 392 -10.37 -8.17 22.06
CA LYS A 392 -11.75 -7.64 22.05
C LYS A 392 -12.40 -7.78 20.67
N LEU A 393 -11.62 -7.52 19.61
CA LEU A 393 -12.07 -7.63 18.22
C LEU A 393 -12.36 -9.09 17.85
N ALA A 394 -11.47 -10.03 18.16
CA ALA A 394 -11.66 -11.47 17.94
C ALA A 394 -12.90 -12.00 18.64
N LYS A 395 -13.11 -11.63 19.91
CA LYS A 395 -14.31 -11.98 20.68
C LYS A 395 -15.59 -11.41 20.03
N LYS A 396 -15.54 -10.17 19.53
CA LYS A 396 -16.66 -9.55 18.81
C LYS A 396 -16.93 -10.27 17.49
N MET A 397 -15.89 -10.61 16.72
CA MET A 397 -16.02 -11.38 15.47
C MET A 397 -16.66 -12.74 15.71
N ARG A 398 -16.22 -13.49 16.72
CA ARG A 398 -16.81 -14.77 17.13
C ARG A 398 -18.27 -14.61 17.55
N GLY A 399 -18.60 -13.60 18.35
CA GLY A 399 -19.98 -13.31 18.77
C GLY A 399 -20.89 -12.97 17.59
N ASN A 400 -20.39 -12.26 16.58
CA ASN A 400 -21.14 -11.96 15.37
C ASN A 400 -21.35 -13.22 14.51
N ALA A 401 -20.29 -14.00 14.28
CA ALA A 401 -20.35 -15.24 13.52
C ALA A 401 -21.31 -16.26 14.17
N LYS A 402 -21.28 -16.41 15.49
CA LYS A 402 -22.19 -17.26 16.23
C LYS A 402 -23.65 -16.84 16.10
N ARG A 403 -23.96 -15.53 16.14
CA ARG A 403 -25.32 -15.03 15.93
C ARG A 403 -25.82 -15.30 14.51
N ASN A 404 -24.93 -15.18 13.52
CA ASN A 404 -25.29 -15.42 12.12
C ASN A 404 -25.44 -16.93 11.83
N SER A 405 -24.61 -17.79 12.43
CA SER A 405 -24.70 -19.26 12.26
C SER A 405 -25.94 -19.86 12.91
N SER A 406 -26.48 -19.23 13.96
CA SER A 406 -27.70 -19.67 14.64
C SER A 406 -29.01 -19.14 14.02
N GLY A 407 -28.95 -18.35 12.95
CA GLY A 407 -30.11 -17.77 12.26
C GLY A 407 -30.85 -18.78 11.38
N ILE A 408 -32.16 -18.50 11.14
CA ILE A 408 -33.19 -19.43 10.58
C ILE A 408 -33.03 -19.72 9.06
N ARG A 409 -32.01 -19.24 8.35
CA ARG A 409 -31.83 -19.46 6.90
C ARG A 409 -30.87 -20.61 6.61
N GLY A 410 -31.40 -21.72 6.10
CA GLY A 410 -30.73 -23.00 5.93
C GLY A 410 -29.64 -23.10 4.85
N GLU A 411 -29.57 -22.22 3.84
CA GLU A 411 -28.57 -22.32 2.75
C GLU A 411 -27.24 -21.61 3.05
N ASP A 412 -27.23 -20.56 3.87
CA ASP A 412 -26.01 -19.83 4.26
C ASP A 412 -25.29 -20.44 5.48
N ASN A 413 -25.78 -21.55 6.01
CA ASN A 413 -25.34 -22.09 7.30
C ASN A 413 -23.90 -22.65 7.29
N GLU A 414 -23.43 -23.21 6.18
CA GLU A 414 -22.08 -23.78 6.09
C GLU A 414 -20.99 -22.69 6.07
N ILE A 415 -21.21 -21.60 5.35
CA ILE A 415 -20.28 -20.47 5.31
C ILE A 415 -20.21 -19.81 6.67
N GLU A 416 -21.33 -19.59 7.33
CA GLU A 416 -21.36 -18.97 8.66
C GLU A 416 -20.77 -19.88 9.75
N LYS A 417 -20.97 -21.19 9.68
CA LYS A 417 -20.28 -22.16 10.56
C LYS A 417 -18.78 -22.10 10.36
N ARG A 418 -18.33 -22.01 9.12
CA ARG A 418 -16.89 -21.90 8.81
C ARG A 418 -16.32 -20.57 9.33
N ARG A 419 -17.08 -19.46 9.24
CA ARG A 419 -16.69 -18.16 9.85
C ARG A 419 -16.56 -18.27 11.37
N GLU A 420 -17.49 -18.96 12.03
CA GLU A 420 -17.44 -19.21 13.47
C GLU A 420 -16.18 -20.02 13.86
N GLN A 421 -15.87 -21.09 13.11
CA GLN A 421 -14.67 -21.88 13.34
C GLN A 421 -13.40 -21.06 13.16
N LEU A 422 -13.31 -20.23 12.11
CA LEU A 422 -12.17 -19.37 11.86
C LEU A 422 -12.03 -18.29 12.95
N ALA A 423 -13.11 -17.67 13.38
CA ALA A 423 -13.09 -16.69 14.45
C ALA A 423 -12.69 -17.32 15.80
N GLN A 424 -13.11 -18.56 16.07
CA GLN A 424 -12.68 -19.32 17.23
C GLN A 424 -11.19 -19.65 17.17
N LYS A 425 -10.69 -20.07 15.99
CA LYS A 425 -9.26 -20.31 15.78
C LYS A 425 -8.45 -19.04 16.04
N THR A 426 -8.87 -17.89 15.47
CA THR A 426 -8.21 -16.60 15.70
C THR A 426 -8.12 -16.26 17.20
N GLU A 427 -9.19 -16.50 17.97
CA GLU A 427 -9.18 -16.26 19.42
C GLU A 427 -8.17 -17.17 20.13
N VAL A 428 -8.08 -18.44 19.75
CA VAL A 428 -7.09 -19.40 20.30
C VAL A 428 -5.67 -19.00 19.89
N ASP A 429 -5.44 -18.65 18.63
CA ASP A 429 -4.12 -18.24 18.13
C ASP A 429 -3.62 -16.99 18.88
N LEU A 430 -4.50 -16.02 19.15
CA LEU A 430 -4.15 -14.84 19.98
C LEU A 430 -3.80 -15.22 21.42
N MET A 431 -4.49 -16.22 22.01
CA MET A 431 -4.16 -16.72 23.36
C MET A 431 -2.79 -17.43 23.40
N THR A 432 -2.35 -17.98 22.29
CA THR A 432 -1.05 -18.66 22.15
C THR A 432 0.08 -17.74 21.71
N GLY A 433 -0.16 -16.42 21.62
CA GLY A 433 0.86 -15.41 21.33
C GLY A 433 0.92 -14.93 19.89
N ALA A 434 -0.05 -15.31 19.03
CA ALA A 434 -0.14 -14.74 17.70
C ALA A 434 -0.56 -13.26 17.76
N ALA A 435 -0.13 -12.47 16.78
CA ALA A 435 -0.52 -11.08 16.64
C ALA A 435 -1.60 -10.92 15.57
N MET A 436 -2.46 -9.94 15.77
CA MET A 436 -3.43 -9.53 14.76
C MET A 436 -2.89 -8.33 14.00
N THR A 437 -2.85 -8.42 12.68
CA THR A 437 -2.40 -7.33 11.81
C THR A 437 -3.40 -7.13 10.68
N ALA A 438 -3.83 -5.90 10.49
CA ALA A 438 -4.57 -5.51 9.29
C ALA A 438 -3.58 -5.33 8.14
N PHE A 439 -3.97 -5.69 6.91
CA PHE A 439 -3.12 -5.40 5.75
C PHE A 439 -3.94 -4.87 4.58
N ALA A 440 -3.28 -4.07 3.74
CA ALA A 440 -3.82 -3.54 2.51
C ALA A 440 -2.75 -3.62 1.40
N ILE A 441 -3.18 -3.64 0.15
CA ILE A 441 -2.27 -3.65 -1.00
C ILE A 441 -2.70 -2.55 -1.96
N GLU A 442 -1.75 -1.74 -2.39
CA GLU A 442 -1.91 -0.78 -3.48
C GLU A 442 -0.91 -1.08 -4.59
N VAL A 443 -1.35 -0.96 -5.83
CA VAL A 443 -0.49 -1.16 -7.00
C VAL A 443 -0.63 0.04 -7.91
N THR A 444 0.48 0.75 -8.09
CA THR A 444 0.61 1.88 -9.02
C THR A 444 1.38 1.44 -10.24
N VAL A 445 0.84 1.71 -11.43
CA VAL A 445 1.52 1.49 -12.70
C VAL A 445 1.74 2.81 -13.40
N THR A 446 2.96 3.03 -13.90
CA THR A 446 3.36 4.22 -14.64
C THR A 446 3.57 3.88 -16.11
N PHE A 447 3.04 4.68 -17.01
CA PHE A 447 3.09 4.46 -18.44
C PHE A 447 3.19 5.76 -19.23
N ASP A 448 3.65 5.67 -20.46
CA ASP A 448 3.70 6.80 -21.41
C ASP A 448 2.31 6.97 -22.04
N PRO A 449 1.58 8.05 -21.73
CA PRO A 449 0.21 8.27 -22.24
C PRO A 449 0.17 8.52 -23.75
N THR A 450 1.30 8.89 -24.39
CA THR A 450 1.40 9.11 -25.84
C THR A 450 1.49 7.79 -26.60
N LYS A 451 2.12 6.77 -26.02
CA LYS A 451 2.30 5.45 -26.61
C LYS A 451 1.18 4.48 -26.23
N ARG A 452 0.57 4.68 -25.06
CA ARG A 452 -0.44 3.77 -24.51
C ARG A 452 -1.64 4.56 -23.99
N GLY A 453 -2.81 4.31 -24.53
CA GLY A 453 -4.04 4.93 -24.03
C GLY A 453 -4.41 4.43 -22.62
N THR A 454 -5.01 5.30 -21.82
CA THR A 454 -5.43 5.05 -20.43
C THR A 454 -6.29 3.77 -20.29
N ASN A 455 -7.21 3.52 -21.22
CA ASN A 455 -8.07 2.33 -21.17
C ASN A 455 -7.28 1.02 -21.32
N ASN A 456 -6.21 1.03 -22.12
CA ASN A 456 -5.33 -0.12 -22.28
C ASN A 456 -4.54 -0.35 -20.98
N ALA A 457 -4.02 0.70 -20.36
CA ALA A 457 -3.33 0.60 -19.07
C ALA A 457 -4.25 0.06 -17.97
N ILE A 458 -5.50 0.53 -17.92
CA ILE A 458 -6.52 0.00 -17.01
C ILE A 458 -6.78 -1.50 -17.27
N GLY A 459 -6.92 -1.89 -18.55
CA GLY A 459 -7.14 -3.29 -18.94
C GLY A 459 -6.01 -4.22 -18.50
N GLU A 460 -4.77 -3.78 -18.66
CA GLU A 460 -3.58 -4.51 -18.24
C GLU A 460 -3.49 -4.65 -16.71
N LEU A 461 -3.75 -3.56 -15.97
CA LEU A 461 -3.75 -3.59 -14.51
C LEU A 461 -4.87 -4.52 -13.97
N LYS A 462 -6.03 -4.56 -14.62
CA LYS A 462 -7.08 -5.55 -14.33
C LYS A 462 -6.59 -6.99 -14.48
N GLN A 463 -5.82 -7.28 -15.54
CA GLN A 463 -5.28 -8.63 -15.76
C GLN A 463 -4.28 -9.04 -14.66
N ILE A 464 -3.49 -8.10 -14.15
CA ILE A 464 -2.58 -8.35 -13.03
C ILE A 464 -3.39 -8.80 -11.79
N PHE A 465 -4.41 -8.04 -11.41
CA PHE A 465 -5.24 -8.37 -10.24
C PHE A 465 -6.11 -9.61 -10.43
N ASN A 466 -6.71 -9.81 -11.61
CA ASN A 466 -7.55 -10.98 -11.88
C ASN A 466 -6.81 -12.31 -11.68
N GLY A 467 -5.48 -12.31 -11.84
CA GLY A 467 -4.65 -13.48 -11.58
C GLY A 467 -4.36 -13.76 -10.10
N THR A 468 -4.76 -12.88 -9.17
CA THR A 468 -4.39 -12.97 -7.75
C THR A 468 -5.54 -13.32 -6.82
N ASN A 469 -6.75 -13.51 -7.34
CA ASN A 469 -7.97 -13.71 -6.54
C ASN A 469 -8.24 -12.59 -5.49
N ILE A 470 -7.64 -11.42 -5.65
CA ILE A 470 -7.85 -10.24 -4.81
C ILE A 470 -9.00 -9.42 -5.38
N SER A 471 -9.98 -9.06 -4.54
CA SER A 471 -10.96 -8.05 -4.91
C SER A 471 -10.30 -6.67 -4.85
N TYR A 472 -10.39 -5.89 -5.93
CA TYR A 472 -9.71 -4.62 -6.06
C TYR A 472 -10.62 -3.54 -6.62
N ARG A 473 -10.24 -2.29 -6.44
CA ARG A 473 -10.86 -1.12 -7.10
C ARG A 473 -9.80 -0.13 -7.55
N PHE A 474 -10.12 0.66 -8.57
CA PHE A 474 -9.31 1.80 -8.98
C PHE A 474 -9.56 3.00 -8.06
N ILE A 475 -8.50 3.72 -7.73
CA ILE A 475 -8.63 5.01 -7.06
C ILE A 475 -9.13 6.03 -8.09
N GLU A 476 -10.19 6.76 -7.77
CA GLU A 476 -10.88 7.62 -8.75
C GLU A 476 -10.60 9.11 -8.59
N THR A 477 -10.40 9.58 -7.37
CA THR A 477 -10.35 11.02 -7.06
C THR A 477 -9.15 11.46 -6.25
N ASP A 478 -8.60 10.59 -5.42
CA ASP A 478 -7.41 10.88 -4.61
C ASP A 478 -6.17 10.22 -5.24
N THR A 479 -5.99 10.41 -6.56
CA THR A 479 -4.92 9.75 -7.31
C THR A 479 -3.54 10.21 -6.88
N SER A 480 -3.39 11.46 -6.45
CA SER A 480 -2.17 12.00 -5.85
C SER A 480 -1.80 11.24 -4.56
N ALA A 481 -2.75 11.13 -3.63
CA ALA A 481 -2.49 10.43 -2.36
C ALA A 481 -2.12 8.97 -2.59
N ALA A 482 -2.82 8.27 -3.47
CA ALA A 482 -2.54 6.89 -3.82
C ALA A 482 -1.22 6.69 -4.57
N PHE A 483 -0.78 7.64 -5.39
CA PHE A 483 0.55 7.61 -5.99
C PHE A 483 1.64 7.77 -4.92
N HIS A 484 1.45 8.72 -3.99
CA HIS A 484 2.42 9.01 -2.95
C HIS A 484 2.49 7.92 -1.87
N SER A 485 1.38 7.23 -1.55
CA SER A 485 1.39 6.12 -0.61
C SER A 485 2.22 4.93 -1.07
N THR A 486 2.39 4.76 -2.39
CA THR A 486 3.23 3.71 -2.96
C THR A 486 4.71 4.09 -3.09
N LEU A 487 5.12 5.31 -2.68
CA LEU A 487 6.53 5.69 -2.59
C LEU A 487 7.17 5.09 -1.33
N PRO A 488 8.48 4.81 -1.33
CA PRO A 488 9.19 4.22 -0.19
C PRO A 488 9.47 5.25 0.92
N LEU A 489 8.44 5.98 1.37
CA LEU A 489 8.55 7.08 2.33
C LEU A 489 7.79 6.82 3.64
N GLY A 490 7.31 5.59 3.87
CA GLY A 490 6.58 5.25 5.08
C GLY A 490 5.20 5.92 5.21
N VAL A 491 4.54 6.21 4.10
CA VAL A 491 3.20 6.82 4.12
C VAL A 491 2.15 5.77 4.47
N LEU A 492 1.40 6.00 5.53
CA LEU A 492 0.27 5.16 5.95
C LEU A 492 -1.05 5.82 5.52
N PRO A 493 -1.79 5.29 4.53
CA PRO A 493 -2.98 5.96 3.99
C PRO A 493 -4.04 6.31 5.03
N TRP A 494 -4.21 5.48 6.07
CA TRP A 494 -5.19 5.71 7.13
C TRP A 494 -4.85 6.88 8.06
N GLU A 495 -3.59 7.30 8.13
CA GLU A 495 -3.19 8.46 8.91
C GLU A 495 -3.43 9.79 8.18
N TYR A 496 -3.59 9.75 6.87
CA TYR A 496 -3.89 10.92 6.04
C TYR A 496 -5.37 11.03 5.65
N ALA A 497 -6.17 10.00 5.91
CA ALA A 497 -7.59 10.01 5.58
C ALA A 497 -8.35 11.09 6.36
N THR A 498 -9.24 11.82 5.71
CA THR A 498 -10.10 12.81 6.38
C THR A 498 -11.10 12.15 7.32
N ALA A 499 -11.56 12.86 8.35
CA ALA A 499 -12.55 12.35 9.30
C ALA A 499 -13.83 11.82 8.60
N MET A 500 -14.21 12.46 7.48
CA MET A 500 -15.41 12.05 6.71
C MET A 500 -15.16 10.76 5.92
N GLN A 501 -13.97 10.59 5.32
CA GLN A 501 -13.57 9.32 4.69
C GLN A 501 -13.55 8.18 5.70
N THR A 502 -13.09 8.44 6.92
CA THR A 502 -13.12 7.45 8.02
C THR A 502 -14.54 7.08 8.43
N VAL A 503 -15.49 8.00 8.39
CA VAL A 503 -16.90 7.70 8.69
C VAL A 503 -17.53 6.88 7.58
N THR A 504 -17.28 7.23 6.31
CA THR A 504 -17.77 6.45 5.16
C THR A 504 -17.18 5.04 5.14
N ASP A 505 -15.89 4.88 5.39
CA ASP A 505 -15.22 3.56 5.45
C ASP A 505 -15.71 2.72 6.65
N ARG A 506 -16.08 3.35 7.77
CA ARG A 506 -16.69 2.66 8.93
C ARG A 506 -18.14 2.25 8.68
N THR A 507 -18.83 2.94 7.78
CA THR A 507 -20.19 2.59 7.37
C THR A 507 -20.22 1.58 6.23
N GLU A 508 -19.15 1.52 5.44
CA GLU A 508 -18.84 0.46 4.47
C GLU A 508 -18.29 -0.80 5.15
#